data_e9d54dad9687eee09a79f21d7f974fe4
#
_entry.id   e9d54dad9687eee09a79f21d7f974fe4
#
_cell.length_a   1.000
_cell.length_b   1.000
_cell.length_c   1.000
_cell.angle_alpha   90.00
_cell.angle_beta   90.00
_cell.angle_gamma   90.00
#
_symmetry.space_group_name_H-M   'P 1'
#
loop_
_entity.id
_entity.type
_entity.pdbx_description
1 polymer ?
#
loop_
_entity_poly.entity_id
_entity_poly.type
_entity_poly.pdbx_seq_one_letter_code
_entity_poly.pdbx_strand_id
1 'polypeptide(L)'
;ENNSDDINLLKESINTQINSVSSSLNTQMASMSSSFNNLSKDVTKDMTQALTSVNEKVAAFNIQVEDLNKSQMGINKILAGVKKFGTLAEFSLGSLLQDLLPASQYNSNVKTKDDSGENVEFAIKLQGGVMVPVDSHFPVEKFNTIQDAFNNEDKKAAADARRNLARAFRDKAKSVNDKYINPPKTTDFAIVYAPTESLFSELSSYQDPTTKELLTQEIMKKYKVVILGPNTLSAYLQSLHMGFQTLKVQKHATE
;
A
#
# COMPACT_ATOMS: atom_id res chain seq x y z
N GLU A 1 -33.69 39.35 -58.44
CA GLU A 1 -32.48 38.55 -58.90
C GLU A 1 -31.31 38.68 -57.91
N ASN A 2 -31.11 39.82 -57.21
CA ASN A 2 -29.97 39.98 -56.28
C ASN A 2 -30.01 39.11 -55.04
N ASN A 3 -31.19 38.71 -54.52
CA ASN A 3 -31.33 38.02 -53.25
C ASN A 3 -30.93 36.53 -53.33
N SER A 4 -30.99 35.92 -54.52
CA SER A 4 -30.61 34.50 -54.73
C SER A 4 -29.11 34.32 -54.82
N ASP A 5 -28.39 35.28 -55.40
CA ASP A 5 -26.92 35.25 -55.51
C ASP A 5 -26.25 35.51 -54.15
N ASP A 6 -26.79 36.41 -53.34
CA ASP A 6 -26.31 36.69 -51.99
C ASP A 6 -26.50 35.47 -51.07
N ILE A 7 -27.61 34.74 -51.20
CA ILE A 7 -27.87 33.52 -50.45
C ILE A 7 -26.89 32.39 -50.86
N ASN A 8 -26.55 32.29 -52.13
CA ASN A 8 -25.58 31.30 -52.63
C ASN A 8 -24.18 31.59 -52.13
N LEU A 9 -23.75 32.86 -52.18
CA LEU A 9 -22.44 33.30 -51.64
C LEU A 9 -22.37 33.05 -50.11
N LEU A 10 -23.43 33.28 -49.39
CA LEU A 10 -23.47 33.01 -47.95
C LEU A 10 -23.37 31.51 -47.65
N LYS A 11 -24.05 30.65 -48.42
CA LYS A 11 -23.95 29.20 -48.32
C LYS A 11 -22.52 28.68 -48.61
N GLU A 12 -21.87 29.20 -49.64
CA GLU A 12 -20.48 28.84 -49.95
C GLU A 12 -19.53 29.27 -48.85
N SER A 13 -19.69 30.48 -48.31
CA SER A 13 -18.90 30.97 -47.17
C SER A 13 -19.09 30.12 -45.92
N ILE A 14 -20.30 29.76 -45.57
CA ILE A 14 -20.63 28.91 -44.44
C ILE A 14 -20.03 27.52 -44.66
N ASN A 15 -20.16 26.90 -45.83
CA ASN A 15 -19.59 25.62 -46.13
C ASN A 15 -18.06 25.62 -46.02
N THR A 16 -17.42 26.68 -46.49
CA THR A 16 -15.95 26.86 -46.39
C THR A 16 -15.53 26.94 -44.91
N GLN A 17 -16.27 27.73 -44.11
CA GLN A 17 -16.00 27.81 -42.66
C GLN A 17 -16.21 26.49 -41.94
N ILE A 18 -17.29 25.77 -42.23
CA ILE A 18 -17.58 24.44 -41.66
C ILE A 18 -16.45 23.46 -42.01
N ASN A 19 -16.01 23.45 -43.26
CA ASN A 19 -14.89 22.56 -43.70
C ASN A 19 -13.58 22.92 -43.00
N SER A 20 -13.29 24.21 -42.83
CA SER A 20 -12.11 24.68 -42.11
C SER A 20 -12.14 24.31 -40.64
N VAL A 21 -13.26 24.49 -39.95
CA VAL A 21 -13.47 24.10 -38.56
C VAL A 21 -13.37 22.59 -38.42
N SER A 22 -13.99 21.81 -39.30
CA SER A 22 -13.93 20.35 -39.30
C SER A 22 -12.49 19.82 -39.50
N SER A 23 -11.75 20.43 -40.42
CA SER A 23 -10.32 20.08 -40.64
C SER A 23 -9.46 20.42 -39.42
N SER A 24 -9.67 21.57 -38.80
CA SER A 24 -8.98 21.98 -37.58
C SER A 24 -9.28 21.05 -36.40
N LEU A 25 -10.55 20.68 -36.20
CA LEU A 25 -10.97 19.73 -35.19
C LEU A 25 -10.35 18.36 -35.39
N ASN A 26 -10.32 17.86 -36.63
CA ASN A 26 -9.71 16.57 -36.94
C ASN A 26 -8.19 16.57 -36.65
N THR A 27 -7.50 17.67 -36.97
CA THR A 27 -6.07 17.83 -36.68
C THR A 27 -5.83 17.88 -35.16
N GLN A 28 -6.65 18.61 -34.42
CA GLN A 28 -6.55 18.66 -32.95
C GLN A 28 -6.85 17.31 -32.30
N MET A 29 -7.88 16.59 -32.77
CA MET A 29 -8.17 15.24 -32.30
C MET A 29 -7.04 14.26 -32.56
N ALA A 30 -6.42 14.29 -33.74
CA ALA A 30 -5.27 13.46 -34.09
C ALA A 30 -4.06 13.77 -33.20
N SER A 31 -3.76 15.05 -32.98
CA SER A 31 -2.70 15.50 -32.07
C SER A 31 -2.96 15.08 -30.62
N MET A 32 -4.19 15.25 -30.13
CA MET A 32 -4.58 14.83 -28.79
C MET A 32 -4.49 13.31 -28.62
N SER A 33 -4.94 12.53 -29.59
CA SER A 33 -4.83 11.07 -29.60
C SER A 33 -3.37 10.62 -29.59
N SER A 34 -2.51 11.25 -30.36
CA SER A 34 -1.08 10.96 -30.36
C SER A 34 -0.42 11.28 -29.02
N SER A 35 -0.75 12.44 -28.43
CA SER A 35 -0.25 12.85 -27.11
C SER A 35 -0.72 11.90 -26.01
N PHE A 36 -1.98 11.48 -26.05
CA PHE A 36 -2.54 10.50 -25.11
C PHE A 36 -1.85 9.13 -25.22
N ASN A 37 -1.60 8.67 -26.46
CA ASN A 37 -0.90 7.40 -26.69
C ASN A 37 0.55 7.44 -26.19
N ASN A 38 1.25 8.55 -26.39
CA ASN A 38 2.61 8.73 -25.89
C ASN A 38 2.63 8.78 -24.35
N LEU A 39 1.75 9.56 -23.74
CA LEU A 39 1.62 9.62 -22.28
C LEU A 39 1.30 8.24 -21.69
N SER A 40 0.39 7.49 -22.31
CA SER A 40 0.04 6.12 -21.87
C SER A 40 1.24 5.18 -21.94
N LYS A 41 2.06 5.27 -23.00
CA LYS A 41 3.28 4.47 -23.15
C LYS A 41 4.33 4.85 -22.10
N ASP A 42 4.53 6.14 -21.85
CA ASP A 42 5.51 6.62 -20.87
C ASP A 42 5.11 6.21 -19.46
N VAL A 43 3.83 6.38 -19.10
CA VAL A 43 3.29 5.94 -17.81
C VAL A 43 3.45 4.41 -17.64
N THR A 44 3.15 3.63 -18.69
CA THR A 44 3.29 2.16 -18.64
C THR A 44 4.76 1.76 -18.47
N LYS A 45 5.68 2.43 -19.17
CA LYS A 45 7.12 2.19 -19.08
C LYS A 45 7.65 2.52 -17.69
N ASP A 46 7.32 3.70 -17.16
CA ASP A 46 7.76 4.15 -15.85
C ASP A 46 7.20 3.24 -14.74
N MET A 47 5.94 2.81 -14.89
CA MET A 47 5.31 1.85 -14.00
C MET A 47 6.01 0.50 -14.02
N THR A 48 6.35 -0.01 -15.20
CA THR A 48 7.05 -1.30 -15.34
C THR A 48 8.45 -1.23 -14.73
N GLN A 49 9.18 -0.12 -14.96
CA GLN A 49 10.50 0.10 -14.35
C GLN A 49 10.43 0.22 -12.83
N ALA A 50 9.45 0.95 -12.31
CA ALA A 50 9.21 1.06 -10.87
C ALA A 50 8.88 -0.30 -10.24
N LEU A 51 7.99 -1.08 -10.86
CA LEU A 51 7.65 -2.43 -10.41
C LEU A 51 8.86 -3.39 -10.43
N THR A 52 9.69 -3.32 -11.47
CA THR A 52 10.91 -4.13 -11.57
C THR A 52 11.90 -3.74 -10.47
N SER A 53 12.15 -2.45 -10.27
CA SER A 53 13.04 -1.96 -9.20
C SER A 53 12.57 -2.35 -7.81
N VAL A 54 11.27 -2.36 -7.58
CA VAL A 54 10.70 -2.81 -6.30
C VAL A 54 10.82 -4.31 -6.13
N ASN A 55 10.53 -5.11 -7.15
CA ASN A 55 10.73 -6.56 -7.08
C ASN A 55 12.20 -6.92 -6.78
N GLU A 56 13.15 -6.23 -7.41
CA GLU A 56 14.59 -6.41 -7.14
C GLU A 56 14.95 -6.04 -5.70
N LYS A 57 14.45 -4.90 -5.20
CA LYS A 57 14.69 -4.45 -3.81
C LYS A 57 14.02 -5.36 -2.79
N VAL A 58 12.80 -5.82 -3.06
CA VAL A 58 12.09 -6.79 -2.21
C VAL A 58 12.79 -8.14 -2.23
N ALA A 59 13.30 -8.60 -3.38
CA ALA A 59 14.10 -9.82 -3.47
C ALA A 59 15.41 -9.68 -2.69
N ALA A 60 16.12 -8.57 -2.82
CA ALA A 60 17.33 -8.28 -2.05
C ALA A 60 17.04 -8.19 -0.54
N PHE A 61 15.94 -7.56 -0.15
CA PHE A 61 15.49 -7.50 1.23
C PHE A 61 15.15 -8.89 1.79
N ASN A 62 14.43 -9.72 1.03
CA ASN A 62 14.14 -11.10 1.42
C ASN A 62 15.40 -11.93 1.61
N ILE A 63 16.43 -11.75 0.76
CA ILE A 63 17.73 -12.39 0.91
C ILE A 63 18.43 -11.92 2.19
N GLN A 64 18.38 -10.61 2.49
CA GLN A 64 18.95 -10.08 3.75
C GLN A 64 18.20 -10.59 4.98
N VAL A 65 16.87 -10.75 4.90
CA VAL A 65 16.06 -11.33 5.98
C VAL A 65 16.31 -12.84 6.10
N GLU A 66 16.51 -13.56 4.99
CA GLU A 66 16.92 -14.98 5.03
C GLU A 66 18.34 -15.15 5.60
N ASP A 67 19.28 -14.29 5.26
CA ASP A 67 20.64 -14.32 5.82
C ASP A 67 20.64 -13.92 7.30
N LEU A 68 19.79 -12.99 7.72
CA LEU A 68 19.49 -12.74 9.14
C LEU A 68 18.90 -14.00 9.82
N ASN A 69 17.99 -14.72 9.16
CA ASN A 69 17.43 -15.96 9.69
C ASN A 69 18.46 -17.11 9.75
N LYS A 70 19.35 -17.22 8.76
CA LYS A 70 20.46 -18.20 8.78
C LYS A 70 21.53 -17.85 9.82
N SER A 71 21.78 -16.58 10.06
CA SER A 71 22.64 -16.09 11.15
C SER A 71 22.00 -16.32 12.53
N GLN A 72 20.69 -16.52 12.61
CA GLN A 72 19.94 -16.74 13.86
C GLN A 72 20.32 -18.04 14.59
N MET A 73 20.88 -19.06 13.94
CA MET A 73 21.41 -20.21 14.68
C MET A 73 22.61 -19.85 15.57
N GLY A 74 23.30 -18.72 15.30
CA GLY A 74 24.35 -18.15 16.17
C GLY A 74 23.84 -17.04 17.11
N ILE A 75 22.74 -16.39 16.76
CA ILE A 75 22.21 -15.18 17.44
C ILE A 75 21.22 -15.51 18.57
N ASN A 76 20.65 -16.72 18.64
CA ASN A 76 19.79 -17.14 19.76
C ASN A 76 20.47 -17.03 21.14
N LYS A 77 21.80 -16.93 21.20
CA LYS A 77 22.56 -16.60 22.43
C LYS A 77 22.71 -15.10 22.70
N ILE A 78 22.46 -14.23 21.73
CA ILE A 78 22.66 -12.76 21.85
C ILE A 78 21.32 -12.01 22.00
N LEU A 79 20.19 -12.62 21.65
CA LEU A 79 18.88 -11.96 21.58
C LEU A 79 17.94 -12.29 22.74
N ALA A 80 18.44 -12.45 23.94
CA ALA A 80 17.63 -12.46 25.17
C ALA A 80 16.99 -11.09 25.47
N GLY A 81 16.31 -10.49 24.47
CA GLY A 81 15.65 -9.20 24.66
C GLY A 81 14.52 -8.96 23.66
N VAL A 82 13.29 -9.21 24.07
CA VAL A 82 12.01 -8.96 23.36
C VAL A 82 11.93 -7.58 22.71
N LYS A 83 12.64 -6.59 23.24
CA LYS A 83 12.71 -5.21 22.73
C LYS A 83 13.36 -5.09 21.34
N LYS A 84 14.27 -5.99 20.95
CA LYS A 84 15.04 -5.87 19.69
C LYS A 84 14.23 -6.26 18.43
N PHE A 85 13.26 -7.14 18.53
CA PHE A 85 12.44 -7.56 17.40
C PHE A 85 11.32 -6.58 17.05
N GLY A 86 10.76 -5.89 18.04
CA GLY A 86 9.86 -4.77 17.79
C GLY A 86 10.56 -3.66 17.01
N THR A 87 11.79 -3.31 17.42
CA THR A 87 12.65 -2.33 16.73
C THR A 87 13.01 -2.76 15.30
N LEU A 88 13.23 -4.04 15.05
CA LEU A 88 13.50 -4.56 13.70
C LEU A 88 12.29 -4.43 12.78
N ALA A 89 11.09 -4.76 13.27
CA ALA A 89 9.85 -4.61 12.50
C ALA A 89 9.57 -3.15 12.16
N GLU A 90 9.75 -2.25 13.13
CA GLU A 90 9.63 -0.79 12.94
C GLU A 90 10.68 -0.27 11.95
N PHE A 91 11.94 -0.70 12.06
CA PHE A 91 13.01 -0.35 11.13
C PHE A 91 12.70 -0.82 9.71
N SER A 92 12.24 -2.06 9.55
CA SER A 92 11.83 -2.63 8.26
C SER A 92 10.69 -1.84 7.63
N LEU A 93 9.66 -1.49 8.40
CA LEU A 93 8.56 -0.65 7.94
C LEU A 93 9.04 0.75 7.53
N GLY A 94 9.90 1.36 8.35
CA GLY A 94 10.47 2.68 8.08
C GLY A 94 11.28 2.72 6.79
N SER A 95 12.13 1.70 6.56
CA SER A 95 12.93 1.56 5.33
C SER A 95 12.03 1.41 4.11
N LEU A 96 10.99 0.58 4.18
CA LEU A 96 10.05 0.37 3.08
C LEU A 96 9.30 1.66 2.71
N LEU A 97 8.83 2.43 3.70
CA LEU A 97 8.20 3.72 3.47
C LEU A 97 9.16 4.73 2.84
N GLN A 98 10.39 4.79 3.32
CA GLN A 98 11.43 5.69 2.81
C GLN A 98 11.80 5.37 1.36
N ASP A 99 11.84 4.10 0.98
CA ASP A 99 12.20 3.66 -0.36
C ASP A 99 11.09 3.94 -1.38
N LEU A 100 9.82 3.92 -0.96
CA LEU A 100 8.68 3.95 -1.87
C LEU A 100 7.90 5.27 -1.86
N LEU A 101 8.00 6.07 -0.80
CA LEU A 101 7.28 7.33 -0.67
C LEU A 101 8.23 8.51 -0.44
N PRO A 102 7.97 9.67 -1.06
CA PRO A 102 8.63 10.92 -0.67
C PRO A 102 8.39 11.23 0.81
N ALA A 103 9.38 11.84 1.47
CA ALA A 103 9.28 12.22 2.89
C ALA A 103 8.08 13.13 3.22
N SER A 104 7.54 13.84 2.22
CA SER A 104 6.33 14.64 2.37
C SER A 104 5.04 13.83 2.49
N GLN A 105 5.05 12.53 2.11
CA GLN A 105 3.86 11.68 2.04
C GLN A 105 3.65 10.79 3.27
N TYR A 106 4.56 10.80 4.24
CA TYR A 106 4.38 10.10 5.51
C TYR A 106 5.00 10.87 6.67
N ASN A 107 4.62 10.51 7.88
CA ASN A 107 5.22 10.96 9.12
C ASN A 107 5.51 9.75 10.01
N SER A 108 6.53 9.85 10.84
CA SER A 108 6.82 8.89 11.92
C SER A 108 6.36 9.42 13.27
N ASN A 109 6.05 8.51 14.19
CA ASN A 109 5.70 8.80 15.58
C ASN A 109 4.55 9.82 15.73
N VAL A 110 3.40 9.52 15.12
CA VAL A 110 2.29 10.46 14.93
C VAL A 110 1.19 10.28 15.96
N LYS A 111 0.76 11.37 16.58
CA LYS A 111 -0.42 11.42 17.43
C LYS A 111 -1.69 11.57 16.59
N THR A 112 -2.50 10.53 16.53
CA THR A 112 -3.73 10.51 15.74
C THR A 112 -4.98 10.90 16.54
N LYS A 113 -4.97 10.69 17.87
CA LYS A 113 -6.04 11.08 18.80
C LYS A 113 -5.50 12.08 19.82
N ASP A 114 -6.17 13.21 20.00
CA ASP A 114 -5.71 14.28 20.88
C ASP A 114 -5.77 13.87 22.36
N ASP A 115 -6.72 13.02 22.74
CA ASP A 115 -6.92 12.51 24.10
C ASP A 115 -6.08 11.24 24.40
N SER A 116 -5.34 10.71 23.43
CA SER A 116 -4.46 9.56 23.59
C SER A 116 -3.03 10.01 23.88
N GLY A 117 -2.37 9.39 24.86
CA GLY A 117 -0.93 9.52 25.08
C GLY A 117 -0.09 8.72 24.10
N GLU A 118 -0.70 8.03 23.14
CA GLU A 118 -0.08 7.04 22.26
C GLU A 118 0.16 7.61 20.87
N ASN A 119 1.32 7.32 20.31
CA ASN A 119 1.66 7.66 18.93
C ASN A 119 1.70 6.38 18.09
N VAL A 120 1.21 6.46 16.86
CA VAL A 120 1.41 5.39 15.88
C VAL A 120 2.81 5.49 15.27
N GLU A 121 3.42 4.36 14.97
CA GLU A 121 4.80 4.33 14.43
C GLU A 121 4.92 5.18 13.15
N PHE A 122 4.01 5.01 12.21
CA PHE A 122 3.95 5.78 10.97
C PHE A 122 2.52 6.14 10.59
N ALA A 123 2.38 7.24 9.85
CA ALA A 123 1.12 7.64 9.23
C ALA A 123 1.37 8.11 7.79
N ILE A 124 0.67 7.49 6.83
CA ILE A 124 0.73 7.88 5.42
C ILE A 124 -0.26 9.01 5.22
N LYS A 125 0.19 10.11 4.61
CA LYS A 125 -0.66 11.28 4.33
C LYS A 125 -1.40 11.08 3.03
N LEU A 126 -2.72 11.15 3.10
CA LEU A 126 -3.59 11.21 1.94
C LEU A 126 -3.90 12.67 1.58
N GLN A 127 -4.58 12.86 0.45
CA GLN A 127 -5.10 14.18 0.09
C GLN A 127 -6.10 14.68 1.14
N GLY A 128 -6.18 16.00 1.29
CA GLY A 128 -7.04 16.61 2.31
C GLY A 128 -6.51 16.51 3.75
N GLY A 129 -5.28 16.01 3.95
CA GLY A 129 -4.68 15.93 5.28
C GLY A 129 -5.09 14.71 6.10
N VAL A 130 -5.90 13.83 5.55
CA VAL A 130 -6.27 12.56 6.18
C VAL A 130 -5.06 11.63 6.24
N MET A 131 -4.91 10.88 7.32
CA MET A 131 -3.78 9.98 7.54
C MET A 131 -4.23 8.52 7.59
N VAL A 132 -3.43 7.62 7.02
CA VAL A 132 -3.56 6.17 7.21
C VAL A 132 -2.58 5.75 8.32
N PRO A 133 -3.04 5.34 9.51
CA PRO A 133 -2.15 4.83 10.55
C PRO A 133 -1.53 3.50 10.12
N VAL A 134 -0.23 3.34 10.32
CA VAL A 134 0.52 2.12 10.03
C VAL A 134 1.36 1.77 11.24
N ASP A 135 1.18 0.56 11.74
CA ASP A 135 1.88 0.04 12.92
C ASP A 135 2.47 -1.33 12.57
N SER A 136 3.60 -1.71 13.14
CA SER A 136 4.23 -3.00 12.87
C SER A 136 3.95 -4.01 13.98
N HIS A 137 3.98 -5.31 13.64
CA HIS A 137 3.84 -6.37 14.63
C HIS A 137 4.60 -7.64 14.23
N PHE A 138 5.60 -7.99 15.04
CA PHE A 138 6.36 -9.23 14.86
C PHE A 138 6.47 -10.02 16.17
N PRO A 139 5.46 -10.84 16.51
CA PRO A 139 5.52 -11.71 17.68
C PRO A 139 6.40 -12.93 17.41
N VAL A 140 7.72 -12.72 17.35
CA VAL A 140 8.74 -13.68 16.91
C VAL A 140 8.65 -15.00 17.64
N GLU A 141 8.50 -14.97 18.98
CA GLU A 141 8.43 -16.21 19.78
C GLU A 141 7.24 -17.08 19.37
N LYS A 142 6.07 -16.46 19.12
CA LYS A 142 4.88 -17.19 18.68
C LYS A 142 5.03 -17.73 17.26
N PHE A 143 5.72 -17.00 16.40
CA PHE A 143 5.99 -17.42 15.04
C PHE A 143 7.02 -18.58 15.02
N ASN A 144 8.10 -18.48 15.81
CA ASN A 144 9.11 -19.55 15.93
C ASN A 144 8.49 -20.84 16.49
N THR A 145 7.56 -20.76 17.45
CA THR A 145 6.84 -21.93 17.98
C THR A 145 6.13 -22.72 16.86
N ILE A 146 5.63 -22.05 15.82
CA ILE A 146 5.05 -22.72 14.65
C ILE A 146 6.12 -23.47 13.89
N GLN A 147 7.27 -22.84 13.65
CA GLN A 147 8.40 -23.46 12.93
C GLN A 147 8.93 -24.71 13.68
N ASP A 148 9.09 -24.58 14.99
CA ASP A 148 9.55 -25.68 15.85
C ASP A 148 8.57 -26.88 15.83
N ALA A 149 7.28 -26.59 15.88
CA ALA A 149 6.24 -27.63 15.80
C ALA A 149 6.23 -28.34 14.43
N PHE A 150 6.49 -27.62 13.34
CA PHE A 150 6.65 -28.22 12.01
C PHE A 150 7.90 -29.07 11.91
N ASN A 151 9.03 -28.60 12.42
CA ASN A 151 10.29 -29.34 12.41
C ASN A 151 10.20 -30.64 13.22
N ASN A 152 9.37 -30.68 14.26
CA ASN A 152 9.11 -31.84 15.09
C ASN A 152 7.94 -32.71 14.60
N GLU A 153 7.33 -32.37 13.45
CA GLU A 153 6.16 -33.06 12.87
C GLU A 153 4.93 -33.12 13.82
N ASP A 154 4.88 -32.25 14.84
CA ASP A 154 3.79 -32.19 15.81
C ASP A 154 2.63 -31.35 15.29
N LYS A 155 1.69 -32.00 14.62
CA LYS A 155 0.49 -31.35 14.04
C LYS A 155 -0.39 -30.66 15.09
N LYS A 156 -0.44 -31.20 16.32
CA LYS A 156 -1.26 -30.60 17.40
C LYS A 156 -0.58 -29.34 17.92
N ALA A 157 0.71 -29.40 18.21
CA ALA A 157 1.48 -28.24 18.63
C ALA A 157 1.46 -27.14 17.56
N ALA A 158 1.56 -27.48 16.28
CA ALA A 158 1.46 -26.53 15.17
C ALA A 158 0.09 -25.84 15.11
N ALA A 159 -1.01 -26.58 15.30
CA ALA A 159 -2.35 -26.00 15.33
C ALA A 159 -2.55 -25.06 16.53
N ASP A 160 -2.03 -25.43 17.71
CA ASP A 160 -2.09 -24.59 18.90
C ASP A 160 -1.23 -23.33 18.77
N ALA A 161 -0.03 -23.45 18.21
CA ALA A 161 0.86 -22.33 17.94
C ALA A 161 0.24 -21.32 16.95
N ARG A 162 -0.37 -21.80 15.85
CA ARG A 162 -1.12 -20.97 14.90
C ARG A 162 -2.28 -20.22 15.55
N ARG A 163 -3.01 -20.88 16.43
CA ARG A 163 -4.11 -20.28 17.20
C ARG A 163 -3.62 -19.16 18.12
N ASN A 164 -2.47 -19.37 18.77
CA ASN A 164 -1.84 -18.38 19.63
C ASN A 164 -1.30 -17.18 18.84
N LEU A 165 -0.74 -17.40 17.65
CA LEU A 165 -0.34 -16.33 16.73
C LEU A 165 -1.55 -15.52 16.27
N ALA A 166 -2.62 -16.19 15.84
CA ALA A 166 -3.87 -15.52 15.43
C ALA A 166 -4.45 -14.66 16.56
N ARG A 167 -4.43 -15.15 17.80
CA ARG A 167 -4.86 -14.37 18.98
C ARG A 167 -4.01 -13.11 19.15
N ALA A 168 -2.69 -13.20 19.05
CA ALA A 168 -1.81 -12.05 19.17
C ALA A 168 -2.12 -10.96 18.13
N PHE A 169 -2.46 -11.35 16.90
CA PHE A 169 -2.84 -10.39 15.86
C PHE A 169 -4.25 -9.81 16.07
N ARG A 170 -5.20 -10.56 16.62
CA ARG A 170 -6.51 -10.00 17.04
C ARG A 170 -6.34 -8.95 18.15
N ASP A 171 -5.50 -9.24 19.15
CA ASP A 171 -5.23 -8.32 20.25
C ASP A 171 -4.52 -7.06 19.75
N LYS A 172 -3.53 -7.20 18.87
CA LYS A 172 -2.86 -6.07 18.21
C LYS A 172 -3.82 -5.23 17.37
N ALA A 173 -4.65 -5.87 16.55
CA ALA A 173 -5.63 -5.17 15.71
C ALA A 173 -6.65 -4.40 16.54
N LYS A 174 -7.14 -4.98 17.64
CA LYS A 174 -7.99 -4.28 18.60
C LYS A 174 -7.28 -3.06 19.17
N SER A 175 -6.05 -3.22 19.64
CA SER A 175 -5.25 -2.12 20.19
C SER A 175 -5.04 -0.99 19.18
N VAL A 176 -4.74 -1.32 17.92
CA VAL A 176 -4.55 -0.36 16.82
C VAL A 176 -5.85 0.40 16.53
N ASN A 177 -6.97 -0.28 16.46
CA ASN A 177 -8.29 0.35 16.31
C ASN A 177 -8.56 1.34 17.45
N ASP A 178 -8.43 0.89 18.67
CA ASP A 178 -8.77 1.68 19.87
C ASP A 178 -7.85 2.91 20.00
N LYS A 179 -6.56 2.79 19.63
CA LYS A 179 -5.55 3.83 19.83
C LYS A 179 -5.43 4.81 18.68
N TYR A 180 -5.55 4.35 17.43
CA TYR A 180 -5.08 5.13 16.28
C TYR A 180 -6.15 5.50 15.26
N ILE A 181 -7.26 4.77 15.13
CA ILE A 181 -8.33 5.13 14.19
C ILE A 181 -9.19 6.25 14.76
N ASN A 182 -9.21 7.40 14.08
CA ASN A 182 -9.87 8.63 14.51
C ASN A 182 -10.36 9.49 13.33
N PRO A 183 -11.39 9.04 12.57
CA PRO A 183 -11.96 9.87 11.50
C PRO A 183 -12.55 11.18 12.05
N PRO A 184 -12.47 12.28 11.31
CA PRO A 184 -11.91 12.44 9.95
C PRO A 184 -10.40 12.69 9.89
N LYS A 185 -9.69 12.77 11.01
CA LYS A 185 -8.23 12.99 11.08
C LYS A 185 -7.47 11.82 10.45
N THR A 186 -7.98 10.60 10.64
CA THR A 186 -7.49 9.39 9.97
C THR A 186 -8.55 8.82 9.06
N THR A 187 -8.14 7.84 8.24
CA THR A 187 -9.06 6.89 7.61
C THR A 187 -9.85 6.13 8.69
N ASP A 188 -10.95 5.50 8.28
CA ASP A 188 -11.75 4.59 9.12
C ASP A 188 -11.12 3.19 9.25
N PHE A 189 -9.90 3.02 8.75
CA PHE A 189 -9.09 1.82 8.88
C PHE A 189 -7.64 2.17 9.17
N ALA A 190 -6.88 1.16 9.64
CA ALA A 190 -5.43 1.24 9.85
C ALA A 190 -4.74 0.00 9.25
N ILE A 191 -3.42 0.06 9.12
CA ILE A 191 -2.60 -1.04 8.62
C ILE A 191 -1.77 -1.60 9.77
N VAL A 192 -1.70 -2.94 9.87
CA VAL A 192 -0.72 -3.66 10.67
C VAL A 192 0.24 -4.38 9.71
N TYR A 193 1.49 -3.99 9.75
CA TYR A 193 2.55 -4.56 8.94
C TYR A 193 3.14 -5.81 9.58
N ALA A 194 3.13 -6.91 8.85
CA ALA A 194 3.84 -8.15 9.18
C ALA A 194 5.19 -8.13 8.44
N PRO A 195 6.35 -8.06 9.13
CA PRO A 195 7.63 -7.71 8.49
C PRO A 195 8.25 -8.81 7.63
N THR A 196 7.66 -9.99 7.57
CA THR A 196 8.11 -11.09 6.69
C THR A 196 6.95 -11.69 5.91
N GLU A 197 7.22 -12.12 4.68
CA GLU A 197 6.22 -12.80 3.85
C GLU A 197 5.77 -14.14 4.46
N SER A 198 6.68 -14.83 5.17
CA SER A 198 6.36 -16.08 5.85
C SER A 198 5.32 -15.86 6.96
N LEU A 199 5.50 -14.81 7.77
CA LEU A 199 4.52 -14.43 8.79
C LEU A 199 3.18 -14.02 8.14
N PHE A 200 3.22 -13.18 7.10
CA PHE A 200 2.03 -12.77 6.39
C PHE A 200 1.28 -13.97 5.76
N SER A 201 2.01 -14.91 5.17
CA SER A 201 1.44 -16.13 4.60
C SER A 201 0.72 -16.99 5.67
N GLU A 202 1.32 -17.15 6.85
CA GLU A 202 0.69 -17.85 7.98
C GLU A 202 -0.61 -17.16 8.42
N LEU A 203 -0.61 -15.82 8.49
CA LEU A 203 -1.78 -15.05 8.91
C LEU A 203 -2.90 -15.06 7.86
N SER A 204 -2.55 -14.93 6.59
CA SER A 204 -3.51 -14.86 5.49
C SER A 204 -4.14 -16.21 5.16
N SER A 205 -3.43 -17.31 5.44
CA SER A 205 -3.92 -18.68 5.28
C SER A 205 -4.66 -19.21 6.51
N TYR A 206 -4.53 -18.56 7.68
CA TYR A 206 -5.19 -19.03 8.89
C TYR A 206 -6.70 -18.87 8.81
N GLN A 207 -7.39 -19.98 8.95
CA GLN A 207 -8.85 -20.06 9.04
C GLN A 207 -9.25 -20.46 10.46
N ASP A 208 -10.15 -19.71 11.08
CA ASP A 208 -10.63 -20.03 12.41
C ASP A 208 -11.35 -21.39 12.40
N PRO A 209 -10.98 -22.33 13.27
CA PRO A 209 -11.57 -23.68 13.27
C PRO A 209 -13.07 -23.71 13.48
N THR A 210 -13.62 -22.72 14.19
CA THR A 210 -15.03 -22.64 14.56
C THR A 210 -15.85 -21.90 13.52
N THR A 211 -15.44 -20.67 13.17
CA THR A 211 -16.21 -19.80 12.27
C THR A 211 -15.93 -20.04 10.79
N LYS A 212 -14.81 -20.72 10.49
CA LYS A 212 -14.31 -20.91 9.12
C LYS A 212 -13.99 -19.60 8.39
N GLU A 213 -13.93 -18.48 9.08
CA GLU A 213 -13.55 -17.17 8.55
C GLU A 213 -12.02 -17.05 8.50
N LEU A 214 -11.48 -16.41 7.46
CA LEU A 214 -10.06 -16.10 7.39
C LEU A 214 -9.74 -15.00 8.41
N LEU A 215 -8.61 -15.13 9.10
CA LEU A 215 -8.18 -14.18 10.14
C LEU A 215 -8.11 -12.74 9.62
N THR A 216 -7.57 -12.54 8.43
CA THR A 216 -7.45 -11.22 7.81
C THR A 216 -8.79 -10.57 7.53
N GLN A 217 -9.79 -11.37 7.13
CA GLN A 217 -11.16 -10.90 6.89
C GLN A 217 -11.87 -10.57 8.22
N GLU A 218 -11.74 -11.44 9.21
CA GLU A 218 -12.28 -11.21 10.55
C GLU A 218 -11.74 -9.91 11.14
N ILE A 219 -10.42 -9.72 11.09
CA ILE A 219 -9.73 -8.55 11.64
C ILE A 219 -10.20 -7.27 10.91
N MET A 220 -10.27 -7.29 9.58
CA MET A 220 -10.75 -6.13 8.82
C MET A 220 -12.20 -5.79 9.15
N LYS A 221 -13.07 -6.79 9.22
CA LYS A 221 -14.49 -6.61 9.50
C LYS A 221 -14.73 -6.06 10.91
N LYS A 222 -14.03 -6.61 11.90
CA LYS A 222 -14.28 -6.34 13.32
C LYS A 222 -13.53 -5.13 13.84
N TYR A 223 -12.26 -4.96 13.43
CA TYR A 223 -11.37 -3.94 13.96
C TYR A 223 -10.98 -2.87 12.94
N LYS A 224 -11.43 -2.97 11.68
CA LYS A 224 -11.05 -2.05 10.62
C LYS A 224 -9.53 -1.97 10.42
N VAL A 225 -8.85 -3.09 10.59
CA VAL A 225 -7.40 -3.20 10.43
C VAL A 225 -7.07 -4.15 9.28
N VAL A 226 -6.24 -3.69 8.36
CA VAL A 226 -5.71 -4.48 7.25
C VAL A 226 -4.34 -5.00 7.64
N ILE A 227 -4.13 -6.32 7.54
CA ILE A 227 -2.79 -6.91 7.72
C ILE A 227 -2.12 -6.96 6.36
N LEU A 228 -0.91 -6.41 6.23
CA LEU A 228 -0.12 -6.42 5.01
C LEU A 228 1.27 -6.96 5.28
N GLY A 229 1.79 -7.77 4.35
CA GLY A 229 3.19 -8.18 4.29
C GLY A 229 4.03 -7.21 3.45
N PRO A 230 5.34 -7.46 3.30
CA PRO A 230 6.24 -6.57 2.55
C PRO A 230 5.78 -6.32 1.11
N ASN A 231 5.45 -7.36 0.36
CA ASN A 231 5.02 -7.24 -1.03
C ASN A 231 3.67 -6.55 -1.18
N THR A 232 2.71 -6.89 -0.32
CA THR A 232 1.37 -6.30 -0.37
C THR A 232 1.38 -4.84 0.08
N LEU A 233 2.18 -4.48 1.09
CA LEU A 233 2.36 -3.09 1.49
C LEU A 233 3.08 -2.30 0.39
N SER A 234 4.12 -2.86 -0.23
CA SER A 234 4.82 -2.23 -1.36
C SER A 234 3.87 -1.91 -2.52
N ALA A 235 3.04 -2.85 -2.92
CA ALA A 235 2.05 -2.65 -3.98
C ALA A 235 1.02 -1.56 -3.60
N TYR A 236 0.57 -1.55 -2.34
CA TYR A 236 -0.35 -0.53 -1.83
C TYR A 236 0.29 0.87 -1.86
N LEU A 237 1.54 1.01 -1.38
CA LEU A 237 2.27 2.28 -1.37
C LEU A 237 2.52 2.83 -2.77
N GLN A 238 2.86 1.96 -3.72
CA GLN A 238 3.02 2.34 -5.13
C GLN A 238 1.71 2.82 -5.75
N SER A 239 0.61 2.11 -5.50
CA SER A 239 -0.72 2.55 -5.95
C SER A 239 -1.07 3.94 -5.43
N LEU A 240 -0.79 4.22 -4.15
CA LEU A 240 -0.97 5.54 -3.56
C LEU A 240 -0.07 6.59 -4.23
N HIS A 241 1.21 6.28 -4.39
CA HIS A 241 2.17 7.19 -5.02
C HIS A 241 1.74 7.57 -6.44
N MET A 242 1.31 6.60 -7.24
CA MET A 242 0.78 6.85 -8.59
C MET A 242 -0.48 7.70 -8.57
N GLY A 243 -1.41 7.43 -7.65
CA GLY A 243 -2.61 8.25 -7.47
C GLY A 243 -2.27 9.71 -7.18
N PHE A 244 -1.28 9.96 -6.33
CA PHE A 244 -0.80 11.32 -6.04
C PHE A 244 -0.16 12.01 -7.23
N GLN A 245 0.59 11.30 -8.06
CA GLN A 245 1.19 11.84 -9.28
C GLN A 245 0.10 12.24 -10.28
N THR A 246 -0.87 11.38 -10.53
CA THR A 246 -2.00 11.65 -11.44
C THR A 246 -2.75 12.92 -11.03
N LEU A 247 -3.01 13.10 -9.75
CA LEU A 247 -3.75 14.26 -9.23
C LEU A 247 -2.92 15.55 -9.29
N LYS A 248 -1.59 15.49 -9.15
CA LYS A 248 -0.71 16.64 -9.38
C LYS A 248 -0.77 17.11 -10.84
N VAL A 249 -0.72 16.16 -11.79
CA VAL A 249 -0.83 16.46 -13.22
C VAL A 249 -2.17 17.12 -13.56
N GLN A 250 -3.28 16.61 -13.01
CA GLN A 250 -4.60 17.20 -13.22
C GLN A 250 -4.70 18.64 -12.68
N LYS A 251 -4.11 18.91 -11.51
CA LYS A 251 -4.12 20.24 -10.91
C LYS A 251 -3.36 21.26 -11.76
N HIS A 252 -2.19 20.90 -12.28
CA HIS A 252 -1.41 21.76 -13.19
C HIS A 252 -2.01 21.91 -14.57
N ALA A 253 -2.91 21.01 -15.00
CA ALA A 253 -3.59 21.12 -16.28
C ALA A 253 -4.83 22.03 -16.22
N THR A 254 -5.28 22.39 -15.02
CA THR A 254 -6.47 23.24 -14.77
C THR A 254 -6.10 24.66 -14.28
N GLU A 255 -4.86 24.93 -13.98
CA GLU A 255 -4.27 26.26 -13.77
C GLU A 255 -3.69 26.80 -15.08
#